data_e6cece23e0cab119c77e495fd403c788
#
_entry.id   e6cece23e0cab119c77e495fd403c788
#
_cell.length_a   1.000
_cell.length_b   1.000
_cell.length_c   1.000
_cell.angle_alpha   90.00
_cell.angle_beta   90.00
_cell.angle_gamma   90.00
#
_symmetry.space_group_name_H-M   'P 1'
#
loop_
_entity.id
_entity.type
_entity.pdbx_description
1 polymer ?
#
loop_
_entity_poly.entity_id
_entity_poly.type
_entity_poly.pdbx_seq_one_letter_code
_entity_poly.pdbx_strand_id
1 'polypeptide(L)'
;MEATTADAHEHHHHHHDDVEVNPAAWTDPKRYAWLLGIVVPLSPFLAWGVWALTGFEAIWFIGPVLVFMIFPVLDIAVGMDNSNPPDSVLKFLEQDRYYRWCTYVFIPIQYAGLVLACYLWSSGELSLAANIGLAFTMGVVGGIAINTAHELGHKRASSEKWLSRVALAQTGYGHFFIEHNRGHHVRVATPEDPASSRLGESFWAFLPRTVSGSLTSAWGIEAARLDRLGKSHWSLRNDILGAWAMTVGLFAVLAIVFGPVVLPYLLVQALLGFSLLEVVNYLEHYGLLRQKREDGRYERCRPEHSWNSNNVASNVLLYHLQRHSDHHANPTRRYQALRHVEEAPQLPTGYAGMIVLAWCPPLWRRVMDRRLLDHYGGEVTRANIQPGRREQVLERYA
;
A
#
# COMPACT_ATOMS: atom_id res chain seq x y z
N MET A 1 -67.95 -7.47 4.46
CA MET A 1 -67.23 -6.38 5.12
C MET A 1 -66.06 -7.02 5.85
N GLU A 2 -65.01 -7.35 5.11
CA GLU A 2 -63.82 -8.00 5.63
C GLU A 2 -62.67 -6.98 5.61
N ALA A 3 -62.12 -6.77 6.77
CA ALA A 3 -60.96 -5.91 6.96
C ALA A 3 -59.71 -6.74 6.71
N THR A 4 -58.99 -6.41 5.68
CA THR A 4 -57.63 -6.94 5.39
C THR A 4 -56.61 -6.28 6.32
N THR A 5 -56.06 -7.08 7.21
CA THR A 5 -54.88 -6.69 8.00
C THR A 5 -53.66 -6.79 7.11
N ALA A 6 -53.01 -5.67 6.86
CA ALA A 6 -51.71 -5.63 6.21
C ALA A 6 -50.63 -6.06 7.21
N ASP A 7 -49.95 -7.16 6.91
CA ASP A 7 -48.74 -7.58 7.61
C ASP A 7 -47.61 -6.60 7.30
N ALA A 8 -47.28 -5.82 8.31
CA ALA A 8 -46.03 -5.05 8.30
C ALA A 8 -44.87 -6.01 8.59
N HIS A 9 -44.09 -6.36 7.55
CA HIS A 9 -42.81 -6.98 7.74
C HIS A 9 -41.86 -5.95 8.37
N GLU A 10 -41.74 -6.01 9.68
CA GLU A 10 -40.65 -5.36 10.39
C GLU A 10 -39.35 -6.02 9.95
N HIS A 11 -38.56 -5.29 9.15
CA HIS A 11 -37.16 -5.59 8.96
C HIS A 11 -36.48 -5.37 10.32
N HIS A 12 -36.28 -6.44 11.06
CA HIS A 12 -35.36 -6.43 12.19
C HIS A 12 -33.94 -6.23 11.65
N HIS A 13 -33.52 -4.97 11.58
CA HIS A 13 -32.11 -4.68 11.61
C HIS A 13 -31.57 -5.19 12.95
N HIS A 14 -30.78 -6.26 12.92
CA HIS A 14 -29.96 -6.63 14.05
C HIS A 14 -28.96 -5.51 14.30
N HIS A 15 -29.40 -4.47 15.00
CA HIS A 15 -28.46 -3.69 15.78
C HIS A 15 -27.95 -4.65 16.83
N HIS A 16 -26.76 -5.23 16.63
CA HIS A 16 -26.00 -5.70 17.76
C HIS A 16 -26.00 -4.55 18.75
N ASP A 17 -26.48 -4.82 19.97
CA ASP A 17 -26.44 -3.85 21.04
C ASP A 17 -25.00 -3.36 21.15
N ASP A 18 -24.67 -2.28 20.40
CA ASP A 18 -23.51 -1.49 20.64
C ASP A 18 -23.76 -0.88 22.01
N VAL A 19 -23.36 -1.62 23.05
CA VAL A 19 -23.28 -1.08 24.39
C VAL A 19 -22.57 0.25 24.23
N GLU A 20 -23.25 1.36 24.56
CA GLU A 20 -22.65 2.67 24.50
C GLU A 20 -21.39 2.66 25.37
N VAL A 21 -20.26 2.34 24.74
CA VAL A 21 -18.97 2.37 25.42
C VAL A 21 -18.60 3.82 25.61
N ASN A 22 -18.41 4.21 26.88
CA ASN A 22 -17.89 5.54 27.17
C ASN A 22 -16.52 5.67 26.47
N PRO A 23 -16.35 6.61 25.50
CA PRO A 23 -15.08 6.79 24.79
C PRO A 23 -13.88 6.98 25.70
N ALA A 24 -14.08 7.59 26.87
CA ALA A 24 -13.02 7.80 27.86
C ALA A 24 -12.57 6.52 28.57
N ALA A 25 -13.41 5.47 28.57
CA ALA A 25 -13.12 4.18 29.21
C ALA A 25 -12.56 3.14 28.24
N TRP A 26 -12.69 3.38 26.91
CA TRP A 26 -12.19 2.45 25.91
C TRP A 26 -10.71 2.72 25.62
N THR A 27 -9.91 1.66 25.61
CA THR A 27 -8.50 1.71 25.23
C THR A 27 -8.27 0.88 23.99
N ASP A 28 -7.55 1.45 23.00
CA ASP A 28 -7.12 0.69 21.83
C ASP A 28 -6.10 -0.37 22.25
N PRO A 29 -6.40 -1.68 22.08
CA PRO A 29 -5.46 -2.74 22.41
C PRO A 29 -4.18 -2.69 21.58
N LYS A 30 -4.21 -2.04 20.40
CA LYS A 30 -3.07 -1.90 19.48
C LYS A 30 -2.33 -0.57 19.63
N ARG A 31 -2.71 0.29 20.59
CA ARG A 31 -2.19 1.65 20.68
C ARG A 31 -0.67 1.73 20.58
N TYR A 32 0.03 0.96 21.39
CA TYR A 32 1.51 0.98 21.41
C TYR A 32 2.14 0.14 20.32
N ALA A 33 1.40 -0.80 19.75
CA ALA A 33 1.88 -1.64 18.66
C ALA A 33 2.23 -0.83 17.40
N TRP A 34 1.54 0.27 17.15
CA TRP A 34 1.78 1.12 15.97
C TRP A 34 3.18 1.73 15.94
N LEU A 35 3.83 1.89 17.07
CA LEU A 35 5.23 2.32 17.13
C LEU A 35 6.18 1.29 16.53
N LEU A 36 5.81 0.01 16.49
CA LEU A 36 6.62 -1.03 15.87
C LEU A 36 6.80 -0.83 14.36
N GLY A 37 5.97 -0.02 13.72
CA GLY A 37 6.13 0.35 12.31
C GLY A 37 7.45 1.05 12.02
N ILE A 38 8.07 1.70 13.01
CA ILE A 38 9.37 2.35 12.84
C ILE A 38 10.54 1.37 12.80
N VAL A 39 10.33 0.08 13.11
CA VAL A 39 11.40 -0.93 13.03
C VAL A 39 12.00 -1.01 11.63
N VAL A 40 11.20 -0.77 10.60
CA VAL A 40 11.68 -0.81 9.21
C VAL A 40 12.67 0.33 8.93
N PRO A 41 12.34 1.61 9.12
CA PRO A 41 13.31 2.69 8.89
C PRO A 41 14.47 2.68 9.90
N LEU A 42 14.33 2.06 11.07
CA LEU A 42 15.42 1.85 12.02
C LEU A 42 16.36 0.71 11.61
N SER A 43 15.95 -0.17 10.70
CA SER A 43 16.71 -1.37 10.35
C SER A 43 18.14 -1.10 9.86
N PRO A 44 18.45 -0.07 9.05
CA PRO A 44 19.82 0.21 8.66
C PRO A 44 20.70 0.62 9.85
N PHE A 45 20.14 1.30 10.85
CA PHE A 45 20.88 1.65 12.08
C PHE A 45 21.17 0.43 12.93
N LEU A 46 20.23 -0.50 13.04
CA LEU A 46 20.44 -1.77 13.71
C LEU A 46 21.53 -2.58 13.02
N ALA A 47 21.50 -2.65 11.71
CA ALA A 47 22.52 -3.32 10.91
C ALA A 47 23.89 -2.69 11.14
N TRP A 48 23.99 -1.37 11.16
CA TRP A 48 25.21 -0.65 11.42
C TRP A 48 25.81 -0.98 12.78
N GLY A 49 24.99 -0.98 13.82
CA GLY A 49 25.41 -1.34 15.19
C GLY A 49 25.92 -2.77 15.29
N VAL A 50 25.19 -3.72 14.75
CA VAL A 50 25.59 -5.15 14.77
C VAL A 50 26.87 -5.38 13.98
N TRP A 51 26.97 -4.81 12.78
CA TRP A 51 28.16 -4.90 11.94
C TRP A 51 29.38 -4.30 12.64
N ALA A 52 29.25 -3.11 13.22
CA ALA A 52 30.34 -2.45 13.92
C ALA A 52 30.85 -3.24 15.12
N LEU A 53 29.97 -3.93 15.83
CA LEU A 53 30.31 -4.74 17.01
C LEU A 53 30.84 -6.14 16.67
N THR A 54 30.33 -6.76 15.59
CA THR A 54 30.57 -8.18 15.30
C THR A 54 31.29 -8.45 13.99
N GLY A 55 31.32 -7.50 13.07
CA GLY A 55 31.82 -7.69 11.71
C GLY A 55 30.90 -8.56 10.83
N PHE A 56 29.70 -8.90 11.28
CA PHE A 56 28.75 -9.77 10.56
C PHE A 56 28.13 -8.98 9.38
N GLU A 57 28.66 -9.19 8.18
CA GLU A 57 28.26 -8.40 7.00
C GLU A 57 26.86 -8.73 6.48
N ALA A 58 26.37 -9.97 6.66
CA ALA A 58 25.05 -10.37 6.20
C ALA A 58 23.92 -9.59 6.89
N ILE A 59 24.20 -8.92 8.01
CA ILE A 59 23.22 -8.09 8.71
C ILE A 59 22.68 -6.96 7.84
N TRP A 60 23.43 -6.52 6.81
CA TRP A 60 22.98 -5.46 5.93
C TRP A 60 21.78 -5.83 5.07
N PHE A 61 21.45 -7.13 4.97
CA PHE A 61 20.20 -7.64 4.37
C PHE A 61 19.01 -7.64 5.33
N ILE A 62 19.11 -6.96 6.46
CA ILE A 62 18.07 -6.99 7.51
C ILE A 62 16.70 -6.52 7.02
N GLY A 63 16.63 -5.56 6.09
CA GLY A 63 15.36 -5.07 5.56
C GLY A 63 14.55 -6.18 4.88
N PRO A 64 15.08 -6.84 3.85
CA PRO A 64 14.42 -7.99 3.22
C PRO A 64 14.11 -9.13 4.19
N VAL A 65 15.05 -9.47 5.06
CA VAL A 65 14.85 -10.54 6.05
C VAL A 65 13.71 -10.21 6.99
N LEU A 66 13.65 -8.98 7.50
CA LEU A 66 12.60 -8.53 8.41
C LEU A 66 11.22 -8.61 7.75
N VAL A 67 11.07 -8.03 6.57
CA VAL A 67 9.76 -7.86 5.92
C VAL A 67 9.31 -9.13 5.21
N PHE A 68 10.21 -9.87 4.57
CA PHE A 68 9.85 -11.02 3.72
C PHE A 68 10.06 -12.39 4.37
N MET A 69 10.72 -12.45 5.52
CA MET A 69 10.94 -13.70 6.25
C MET A 69 10.36 -13.63 7.66
N ILE A 70 10.66 -12.61 8.43
CA ILE A 70 10.21 -12.49 9.83
C ILE A 70 8.72 -12.15 9.91
N PHE A 71 8.27 -11.13 9.20
CA PHE A 71 6.86 -10.71 9.25
C PHE A 71 5.89 -11.77 8.72
N PRO A 72 6.18 -12.54 7.65
CA PRO A 72 5.31 -13.67 7.27
C PRO A 72 5.15 -14.71 8.38
N VAL A 73 6.21 -15.01 9.10
CA VAL A 73 6.15 -15.93 10.25
C VAL A 73 5.35 -15.32 11.41
N LEU A 74 5.55 -14.04 11.68
CA LEU A 74 4.80 -13.34 12.73
C LEU A 74 3.31 -13.26 12.40
N ASP A 75 2.93 -13.09 11.14
CA ASP A 75 1.52 -13.12 10.71
C ASP A 75 0.84 -14.44 11.09
N ILE A 76 1.55 -15.55 10.94
CA ILE A 76 1.04 -16.87 11.30
C ILE A 76 1.03 -17.04 12.82
N ALA A 77 2.10 -16.64 13.50
CA ALA A 77 2.27 -16.85 14.94
C ALA A 77 1.33 -15.99 15.79
N VAL A 78 1.16 -14.73 15.41
CA VAL A 78 0.28 -13.78 16.13
C VAL A 78 -1.18 -13.95 15.72
N GLY A 79 -1.42 -14.33 14.46
CA GLY A 79 -2.75 -14.58 13.93
C GLY A 79 -3.51 -13.32 13.53
N MET A 80 -4.83 -13.46 13.46
CA MET A 80 -5.74 -12.44 12.96
C MET A 80 -6.53 -11.79 14.09
N ASP A 81 -6.91 -10.53 13.87
CA ASP A 81 -7.86 -9.80 14.71
C ASP A 81 -8.91 -9.13 13.83
N ASN A 82 -10.13 -9.69 13.84
CA ASN A 82 -11.28 -9.18 13.09
C ASN A 82 -12.09 -8.16 13.89
N SER A 83 -11.69 -7.80 15.09
CA SER A 83 -12.43 -6.86 15.92
C SER A 83 -12.37 -5.44 15.37
N ASN A 84 -13.45 -4.71 15.58
CA ASN A 84 -13.56 -3.30 15.25
C ASN A 84 -13.67 -2.47 16.52
N PRO A 85 -13.15 -1.24 16.52
CA PRO A 85 -13.49 -0.28 17.57
C PRO A 85 -15.02 -0.07 17.63
N PRO A 86 -15.59 0.13 18.82
CA PRO A 86 -17.01 0.50 18.92
C PRO A 86 -17.33 1.78 18.14
N ASP A 87 -18.48 1.85 17.48
CA ASP A 87 -18.87 3.02 16.68
C ASP A 87 -18.82 4.33 17.48
N SER A 88 -19.21 4.27 18.76
CA SER A 88 -19.21 5.42 19.67
C SER A 88 -17.82 6.03 19.92
N VAL A 89 -16.74 5.29 19.70
CA VAL A 89 -15.37 5.77 19.95
C VAL A 89 -14.65 6.23 18.69
N LEU A 90 -15.17 5.95 17.50
CA LEU A 90 -14.47 6.23 16.23
C LEU A 90 -14.05 7.69 16.09
N LYS A 91 -14.94 8.64 16.41
CA LYS A 91 -14.65 10.07 16.32
C LYS A 91 -13.51 10.48 17.24
N PHE A 92 -13.49 9.99 18.47
CA PHE A 92 -12.44 10.28 19.46
C PHE A 92 -11.13 9.61 19.05
N LEU A 93 -11.19 8.38 18.54
CA LEU A 93 -10.04 7.65 18.05
C LEU A 93 -9.37 8.39 16.88
N GLU A 94 -10.14 8.89 15.92
CA GLU A 94 -9.62 9.65 14.78
C GLU A 94 -9.01 11.01 15.20
N GLN A 95 -9.50 11.61 16.28
CA GLN A 95 -9.00 12.88 16.78
C GLN A 95 -7.73 12.74 17.62
N ASP A 96 -7.38 11.55 18.04
CA ASP A 96 -6.20 11.28 18.86
C ASP A 96 -4.93 11.45 18.03
N ARG A 97 -4.16 12.51 18.33
CA ARG A 97 -2.95 12.88 17.58
C ARG A 97 -1.78 11.90 17.77
N TYR A 98 -1.81 11.06 18.79
CA TYR A 98 -0.79 10.04 19.01
C TYR A 98 -0.55 9.19 17.74
N TYR A 99 -1.65 8.75 17.08
CA TYR A 99 -1.58 7.92 15.89
C TYR A 99 -0.96 8.65 14.69
N ARG A 100 -1.19 9.97 14.59
CA ARG A 100 -0.54 10.78 13.54
C ARG A 100 0.97 10.81 13.74
N TRP A 101 1.43 10.96 14.98
CA TRP A 101 2.85 10.97 15.29
C TRP A 101 3.54 9.63 15.00
N CYS A 102 2.84 8.51 15.12
CA CYS A 102 3.36 7.21 14.70
C CYS A 102 3.73 7.18 13.21
N THR A 103 2.98 7.89 12.36
CA THR A 103 3.31 8.03 10.94
C THR A 103 4.36 9.11 10.68
N TYR A 104 4.26 10.24 11.36
CA TYR A 104 5.17 11.37 11.15
C TYR A 104 6.62 11.03 11.49
N VAL A 105 6.82 10.28 12.57
CA VAL A 105 8.14 9.92 13.07
C VAL A 105 8.90 9.01 12.10
N PHE A 106 8.19 8.28 11.25
CA PHE A 106 8.79 7.43 10.22
C PHE A 106 9.70 8.25 9.28
N ILE A 107 9.26 9.43 8.87
CA ILE A 107 9.90 10.22 7.82
C ILE A 107 11.29 10.73 8.22
N PRO A 108 11.50 11.37 9.40
CA PRO A 108 12.85 11.74 9.83
C PRO A 108 13.79 10.55 9.94
N ILE A 109 13.32 9.41 10.43
CA ILE A 109 14.13 8.19 10.55
C ILE A 109 14.49 7.66 9.16
N GLN A 110 13.53 7.64 8.23
CA GLN A 110 13.76 7.31 6.82
C GLN A 110 14.91 8.12 6.22
N TYR A 111 14.88 9.44 6.39
CA TYR A 111 15.89 10.34 5.82
C TYR A 111 17.24 10.22 6.53
N ALA A 112 17.25 10.04 7.84
CA ALA A 112 18.48 9.76 8.57
C ALA A 112 19.13 8.47 8.07
N GLY A 113 18.34 7.44 7.81
CA GLY A 113 18.83 6.19 7.22
C GLY A 113 19.36 6.36 5.81
N LEU A 114 18.71 7.20 4.99
CA LEU A 114 19.19 7.51 3.64
C LEU A 114 20.55 8.19 3.66
N VAL A 115 20.75 9.15 4.55
CA VAL A 115 22.04 9.83 4.74
C VAL A 115 23.11 8.84 5.23
N LEU A 116 22.81 8.01 6.22
CA LEU A 116 23.71 6.96 6.69
C LEU A 116 24.12 6.02 5.54
N ALA A 117 23.17 5.60 4.74
CA ALA A 117 23.42 4.70 3.63
C ALA A 117 24.33 5.34 2.56
N CYS A 118 24.13 6.60 2.22
CA CYS A 118 24.99 7.33 1.31
C CYS A 118 26.42 7.48 1.87
N TYR A 119 26.54 7.78 3.15
CA TYR A 119 27.83 7.83 3.82
C TYR A 119 28.57 6.51 3.73
N LEU A 120 27.93 5.41 4.10
CA LEU A 120 28.54 4.07 4.08
C LEU A 120 28.87 3.60 2.67
N TRP A 121 27.98 3.87 1.71
CA TRP A 121 28.21 3.52 0.31
C TRP A 121 29.44 4.24 -0.26
N SER A 122 29.63 5.49 0.09
CA SER A 122 30.75 6.31 -0.40
C SER A 122 32.06 6.12 0.36
N SER A 123 31.98 5.60 1.59
CA SER A 123 33.14 5.49 2.50
C SER A 123 34.17 4.42 2.09
N GLY A 124 33.73 3.40 1.37
CA GLY A 124 34.50 2.20 1.08
C GLY A 124 34.68 1.25 2.25
N GLU A 125 34.03 1.49 3.38
CA GLU A 125 34.11 0.64 4.58
C GLU A 125 33.41 -0.71 4.42
N LEU A 126 32.37 -0.76 3.58
CA LEU A 126 31.60 -1.98 3.35
C LEU A 126 32.10 -2.74 2.12
N SER A 127 32.06 -4.07 2.18
CA SER A 127 32.25 -4.91 1.00
C SER A 127 31.15 -4.67 -0.02
N LEU A 128 31.36 -5.08 -1.27
CA LEU A 128 30.32 -5.01 -2.31
C LEU A 128 29.05 -5.74 -1.89
N ALA A 129 29.18 -6.93 -1.29
CA ALA A 129 28.03 -7.70 -0.82
C ALA A 129 27.26 -6.96 0.27
N ALA A 130 27.96 -6.35 1.22
CA ALA A 130 27.32 -5.52 2.27
C ALA A 130 26.63 -4.29 1.69
N ASN A 131 27.23 -3.62 0.73
CA ASN A 131 26.63 -2.49 0.01
C ASN A 131 25.36 -2.90 -0.74
N ILE A 132 25.35 -4.07 -1.38
CA ILE A 132 24.16 -4.63 -2.03
C ILE A 132 23.07 -4.86 -0.99
N GLY A 133 23.40 -5.48 0.14
CA GLY A 133 22.46 -5.68 1.25
C GLY A 133 21.86 -4.36 1.74
N LEU A 134 22.70 -3.34 1.91
CA LEU A 134 22.25 -2.00 2.29
C LEU A 134 21.31 -1.39 1.25
N ALA A 135 21.58 -1.55 -0.04
CA ALA A 135 20.71 -1.08 -1.11
C ALA A 135 19.33 -1.77 -1.06
N PHE A 136 19.29 -3.08 -0.84
CA PHE A 136 18.04 -3.82 -0.66
C PHE A 136 17.29 -3.38 0.60
N THR A 137 17.98 -3.18 1.70
CA THR A 137 17.37 -2.69 2.95
C THR A 137 16.75 -1.30 2.75
N MET A 138 17.48 -0.39 2.11
CA MET A 138 16.94 0.95 1.81
C MET A 138 15.81 0.92 0.78
N GLY A 139 15.84 -0.02 -0.16
CA GLY A 139 14.72 -0.27 -1.06
C GLY A 139 13.45 -0.67 -0.31
N VAL A 140 13.56 -1.54 0.68
CA VAL A 140 12.45 -1.91 1.56
C VAL A 140 11.97 -0.70 2.37
N VAL A 141 12.88 0.06 2.97
CA VAL A 141 12.52 1.30 3.69
C VAL A 141 11.76 2.26 2.79
N GLY A 142 12.26 2.49 1.57
CA GLY A 142 11.61 3.38 0.60
C GLY A 142 10.23 2.87 0.17
N GLY A 143 10.07 1.57 -0.03
CA GLY A 143 8.78 0.96 -0.38
C GLY A 143 7.75 1.10 0.74
N ILE A 144 8.14 0.85 1.98
CA ILE A 144 7.27 1.06 3.15
C ILE A 144 7.00 2.55 3.37
N ALA A 145 7.96 3.43 3.06
CA ALA A 145 7.74 4.89 3.08
C ALA A 145 6.64 5.32 2.10
N ILE A 146 6.49 4.65 0.97
CA ILE A 146 5.37 4.92 0.05
C ILE A 146 4.03 4.58 0.72
N ASN A 147 3.97 3.53 1.52
CA ASN A 147 2.77 3.23 2.31
C ASN A 147 2.47 4.33 3.35
N THR A 148 3.48 4.87 4.02
CA THR A 148 3.32 6.03 4.91
C THR A 148 2.82 7.24 4.13
N ALA A 149 3.38 7.49 2.96
CA ALA A 149 2.94 8.55 2.05
C ALA A 149 1.49 8.34 1.58
N HIS A 150 1.09 7.11 1.31
CA HIS A 150 -0.27 6.74 0.96
C HIS A 150 -1.26 7.10 2.08
N GLU A 151 -0.94 6.77 3.32
CA GLU A 151 -1.77 7.15 4.46
C GLU A 151 -1.91 8.68 4.60
N LEU A 152 -0.79 9.39 4.53
CA LEU A 152 -0.77 10.86 4.68
C LEU A 152 -1.38 11.59 3.48
N GLY A 153 -1.24 11.04 2.29
CA GLY A 153 -1.69 11.67 1.05
C GLY A 153 -3.20 11.76 0.88
N HIS A 154 -3.95 10.94 1.60
CA HIS A 154 -5.42 10.97 1.61
C HIS A 154 -6.02 11.96 2.60
N LYS A 155 -5.20 12.57 3.45
CA LYS A 155 -5.70 13.47 4.50
C LYS A 155 -5.98 14.86 3.93
N ARG A 156 -6.86 15.60 4.61
CA ARG A 156 -7.27 16.95 4.17
C ARG A 156 -6.23 18.01 4.50
N ALA A 157 -5.47 17.81 5.57
CA ALA A 157 -4.47 18.77 6.02
C ALA A 157 -3.33 18.91 4.99
N SER A 158 -3.02 20.15 4.60
CA SER A 158 -1.95 20.45 3.65
C SER A 158 -0.57 20.01 4.15
N SER A 159 -0.33 20.08 5.46
CA SER A 159 0.91 19.59 6.08
C SER A 159 1.11 18.09 5.88
N GLU A 160 0.05 17.30 6.01
CA GLU A 160 0.13 15.84 5.79
C GLU A 160 0.33 15.50 4.31
N LYS A 161 -0.28 16.25 3.41
CA LYS A 161 -0.03 16.11 1.97
C LYS A 161 1.42 16.44 1.61
N TRP A 162 2.02 17.43 2.23
CA TRP A 162 3.43 17.78 2.08
C TRP A 162 4.35 16.65 2.59
N LEU A 163 4.06 16.11 3.78
CA LEU A 163 4.80 14.97 4.33
C LEU A 163 4.72 13.75 3.43
N SER A 164 3.56 13.51 2.79
CA SER A 164 3.41 12.48 1.77
C SER A 164 4.39 12.65 0.62
N ARG A 165 4.50 13.87 0.08
CA ARG A 165 5.44 14.17 -1.02
C ARG A 165 6.90 14.00 -0.58
N VAL A 166 7.22 14.41 0.63
CA VAL A 166 8.57 14.23 1.20
C VAL A 166 8.91 12.74 1.32
N ALA A 167 7.99 11.93 1.82
CA ALA A 167 8.21 10.48 1.92
C ALA A 167 8.39 9.81 0.54
N LEU A 168 7.69 10.27 -0.50
CA LEU A 168 7.78 9.75 -1.86
C LEU A 168 9.06 10.16 -2.59
N ALA A 169 9.73 11.23 -2.18
CA ALA A 169 10.88 11.78 -2.91
C ALA A 169 12.06 10.80 -2.96
N GLN A 170 12.25 9.97 -1.94
CA GLN A 170 13.33 8.99 -1.89
C GLN A 170 13.28 7.99 -3.05
N THR A 171 12.10 7.58 -3.47
CA THR A 171 11.92 6.56 -4.52
C THR A 171 11.60 7.17 -5.88
N GLY A 172 11.48 8.49 -5.99
CA GLY A 172 11.10 9.15 -7.23
C GLY A 172 9.66 8.87 -7.69
N TYR A 173 8.82 8.33 -6.82
CA TYR A 173 7.46 7.89 -7.15
C TYR A 173 6.40 8.95 -6.82
N GLY A 174 6.75 10.22 -6.91
CA GLY A 174 5.86 11.34 -6.53
C GLY A 174 4.57 11.45 -7.33
N HIS A 175 4.53 10.96 -8.57
CA HIS A 175 3.29 10.89 -9.36
C HIS A 175 2.23 9.96 -8.74
N PHE A 176 2.64 9.06 -7.84
CA PHE A 176 1.75 8.18 -7.10
C PHE A 176 0.68 8.96 -6.33
N PHE A 177 1.05 10.11 -5.76
CA PHE A 177 0.10 10.97 -5.05
C PHE A 177 -1.09 11.37 -5.92
N ILE A 178 -0.85 11.69 -7.19
CA ILE A 178 -1.89 12.10 -8.14
C ILE A 178 -2.67 10.89 -8.64
N GLU A 179 -1.96 9.89 -9.14
CA GLU A 179 -2.58 8.70 -9.74
C GLU A 179 -3.42 7.94 -8.72
N HIS A 180 -2.88 7.73 -7.52
CA HIS A 180 -3.57 6.97 -6.49
C HIS A 180 -4.88 7.65 -6.06
N ASN A 181 -4.84 8.96 -5.81
CA ASN A 181 -5.99 9.69 -5.29
C ASN A 181 -7.04 10.00 -6.36
N ARG A 182 -6.63 10.33 -7.58
CA ARG A 182 -7.54 10.80 -8.64
C ARG A 182 -7.76 9.80 -9.76
N GLY A 183 -6.90 8.81 -9.91
CA GLY A 183 -7.01 7.75 -10.91
C GLY A 183 -7.49 6.44 -10.31
N HIS A 184 -6.65 5.80 -9.51
CA HIS A 184 -6.92 4.48 -8.95
C HIS A 184 -8.20 4.43 -8.10
N HIS A 185 -8.41 5.36 -7.18
CA HIS A 185 -9.62 5.38 -6.35
C HIS A 185 -10.91 5.55 -7.16
N VAL A 186 -10.83 6.20 -8.32
CA VAL A 186 -11.97 6.37 -9.22
C VAL A 186 -12.24 5.11 -10.04
N ARG A 187 -11.19 4.46 -10.56
CA ARG A 187 -11.27 3.37 -11.52
C ARG A 187 -10.93 1.99 -10.97
N VAL A 188 -10.70 1.87 -9.67
CA VAL A 188 -10.28 0.61 -9.03
C VAL A 188 -11.19 -0.54 -9.45
N ALA A 189 -10.60 -1.72 -9.67
CA ALA A 189 -11.29 -2.92 -10.10
C ALA A 189 -12.07 -2.76 -11.43
N THR A 190 -11.59 -1.90 -12.31
CA THR A 190 -12.03 -1.83 -13.71
C THR A 190 -10.85 -2.13 -14.64
N PRO A 191 -11.09 -2.54 -15.90
CA PRO A 191 -9.99 -2.81 -16.84
C PRO A 191 -9.11 -1.60 -17.17
N GLU A 192 -9.63 -0.39 -16.98
CA GLU A 192 -8.92 0.85 -17.26
C GLU A 192 -7.94 1.27 -16.16
N ASP A 193 -8.06 0.71 -14.96
CA ASP A 193 -7.15 1.03 -13.86
C ASP A 193 -5.82 0.33 -14.04
N PRO A 194 -4.70 1.07 -14.20
CA PRO A 194 -3.39 0.45 -14.31
C PRO A 194 -2.93 -0.27 -13.04
N ALA A 195 -3.44 0.11 -11.87
CA ALA A 195 -3.10 -0.48 -10.58
C ALA A 195 -4.01 -1.65 -10.17
N SER A 196 -4.96 -2.05 -11.00
CA SER A 196 -5.80 -3.22 -10.79
C SER A 196 -5.32 -4.40 -11.62
N SER A 197 -4.77 -5.41 -10.95
CA SER A 197 -4.22 -6.60 -11.59
C SER A 197 -5.32 -7.54 -12.09
N ARG A 198 -4.98 -8.36 -13.06
CA ARG A 198 -5.92 -9.17 -13.82
C ARG A 198 -5.64 -10.66 -13.64
N LEU A 199 -6.69 -11.46 -13.67
CA LEU A 199 -6.56 -12.92 -13.72
C LEU A 199 -5.77 -13.34 -14.97
N GLY A 200 -4.77 -14.18 -14.78
CA GLY A 200 -3.84 -14.60 -15.83
C GLY A 200 -2.61 -13.70 -15.99
N GLU A 201 -2.56 -12.57 -15.32
CA GLU A 201 -1.43 -11.65 -15.34
C GLU A 201 -0.49 -11.96 -14.17
N SER A 202 0.79 -12.26 -14.47
CA SER A 202 1.80 -12.39 -13.43
C SER A 202 2.19 -11.01 -12.88
N PHE A 203 2.77 -10.98 -11.68
CA PHE A 203 3.33 -9.73 -11.15
C PHE A 203 4.36 -9.12 -12.12
N TRP A 204 5.18 -9.96 -12.75
CA TRP A 204 6.25 -9.51 -13.65
C TRP A 204 5.72 -8.90 -14.96
N ALA A 205 4.55 -9.33 -15.42
CA ALA A 205 3.83 -8.68 -16.52
C ALA A 205 3.09 -7.42 -16.07
N PHE A 206 2.57 -7.43 -14.85
CA PHE A 206 1.87 -6.30 -14.24
C PHE A 206 2.80 -5.11 -13.97
N LEU A 207 4.01 -5.35 -13.51
CA LEU A 207 4.93 -4.30 -13.08
C LEU A 207 5.19 -3.24 -14.16
N PRO A 208 5.63 -3.57 -15.38
CA PRO A 208 5.82 -2.57 -16.43
C PRO A 208 4.51 -1.90 -16.85
N ARG A 209 3.40 -2.63 -16.87
CA ARG A 209 2.09 -2.08 -17.21
C ARG A 209 1.62 -1.05 -16.20
N THR A 210 1.71 -1.36 -14.92
CA THR A 210 1.25 -0.45 -13.86
C THR A 210 2.15 0.78 -13.74
N VAL A 211 3.46 0.63 -13.84
CA VAL A 211 4.40 1.75 -13.75
C VAL A 211 4.19 2.72 -14.90
N SER A 212 4.17 2.25 -16.14
CA SER A 212 3.96 3.11 -17.31
C SER A 212 2.54 3.67 -17.35
N GLY A 213 1.54 2.86 -17.03
CA GLY A 213 0.14 3.26 -17.02
C GLY A 213 -0.18 4.30 -15.95
N SER A 214 0.37 4.14 -14.76
CA SER A 214 0.20 5.10 -13.66
C SER A 214 0.82 6.45 -14.00
N LEU A 215 2.00 6.45 -14.60
CA LEU A 215 2.67 7.70 -15.00
C LEU A 215 1.90 8.41 -16.11
N THR A 216 1.48 7.67 -17.14
CA THR A 216 0.69 8.22 -18.25
C THR A 216 -0.65 8.79 -17.75
N SER A 217 -1.33 8.05 -16.89
CA SER A 217 -2.60 8.49 -16.30
C SER A 217 -2.43 9.73 -15.42
N ALA A 218 -1.41 9.73 -14.55
CA ALA A 218 -1.11 10.89 -13.70
C ALA A 218 -0.81 12.15 -14.53
N TRP A 219 -0.03 12.00 -15.59
CA TRP A 219 0.27 13.12 -16.48
C TRP A 219 -0.99 13.65 -17.16
N GLY A 220 -1.87 12.78 -17.64
CA GLY A 220 -3.15 13.16 -18.25
C GLY A 220 -4.06 13.90 -17.27
N ILE A 221 -4.13 13.46 -16.02
CA ILE A 221 -4.92 14.12 -14.96
C ILE A 221 -4.38 15.53 -14.69
N GLU A 222 -3.06 15.67 -14.55
CA GLU A 222 -2.41 16.97 -14.33
C GLU A 222 -2.57 17.90 -15.55
N ALA A 223 -2.37 17.38 -16.74
CA ALA A 223 -2.55 18.15 -17.98
C ALA A 223 -3.97 18.72 -18.08
N ALA A 224 -4.99 17.91 -17.80
CA ALA A 224 -6.38 18.37 -17.79
C ALA A 224 -6.64 19.44 -16.72
N ARG A 225 -6.06 19.30 -15.52
CA ARG A 225 -6.15 20.30 -14.47
C ARG A 225 -5.52 21.63 -14.88
N LEU A 226 -4.31 21.58 -15.43
CA LEU A 226 -3.58 22.77 -15.87
C LEU A 226 -4.28 23.47 -17.06
N ASP A 227 -4.86 22.71 -17.99
CA ASP A 227 -5.66 23.27 -19.08
C ASP A 227 -6.86 24.06 -18.56
N ARG A 228 -7.57 23.52 -17.55
CA ARG A 228 -8.68 24.25 -16.90
C ARG A 228 -8.24 25.55 -16.22
N LEU A 229 -7.00 25.59 -15.74
CA LEU A 229 -6.42 26.76 -15.08
C LEU A 229 -5.73 27.72 -16.07
N GLY A 230 -5.66 27.37 -17.36
CA GLY A 230 -4.92 28.14 -18.37
C GLY A 230 -3.42 28.18 -18.13
N LYS A 231 -2.84 27.11 -17.58
CA LYS A 231 -1.42 27.02 -17.23
C LYS A 231 -0.69 26.03 -18.12
N SER A 232 0.62 26.28 -18.32
CA SER A 232 1.49 25.36 -19.06
C SER A 232 1.70 24.07 -18.32
N HIS A 233 1.72 22.94 -19.06
CA HIS A 233 2.07 21.63 -18.52
C HIS A 233 3.53 21.55 -18.07
N TRP A 234 4.40 22.40 -18.58
CA TRP A 234 5.84 22.42 -18.34
C TRP A 234 6.24 23.49 -17.33
N SER A 235 5.54 23.53 -16.21
CA SER A 235 5.86 24.41 -15.10
C SER A 235 5.86 23.63 -13.78
N LEU A 236 6.43 24.22 -12.73
CA LEU A 236 6.38 23.63 -11.38
C LEU A 236 4.98 23.62 -10.76
N ARG A 237 4.00 24.21 -11.42
CA ARG A 237 2.57 24.05 -11.09
C ARG A 237 2.04 22.68 -11.48
N ASN A 238 2.71 21.97 -12.38
CA ASN A 238 2.51 20.55 -12.59
C ASN A 238 3.08 19.80 -11.40
N ASP A 239 2.22 19.17 -10.60
CA ASP A 239 2.61 18.49 -9.37
C ASP A 239 3.51 17.28 -9.60
N ILE A 240 3.49 16.69 -10.80
CA ILE A 240 4.45 15.65 -11.18
C ILE A 240 5.86 16.24 -11.33
N LEU A 241 5.99 17.33 -12.05
CA LEU A 241 7.27 18.02 -12.22
C LEU A 241 7.81 18.54 -10.89
N GLY A 242 6.92 19.04 -10.02
CA GLY A 242 7.28 19.45 -8.67
C GLY A 242 7.80 18.28 -7.82
N ALA A 243 7.15 17.13 -7.89
CA ALA A 243 7.59 15.93 -7.19
C ALA A 243 8.92 15.40 -7.72
N TRP A 244 9.11 15.38 -9.02
CA TRP A 244 10.39 14.98 -9.63
C TRP A 244 11.52 15.96 -9.31
N ALA A 245 11.22 17.27 -9.23
CA ALA A 245 12.18 18.27 -8.80
C ALA A 245 12.66 18.01 -7.35
N MET A 246 11.77 17.57 -6.47
CA MET A 246 12.15 17.17 -5.12
C MET A 246 13.12 15.99 -5.12
N THR A 247 12.85 14.97 -5.91
CA THR A 247 13.73 13.79 -6.03
C THR A 247 15.09 14.16 -6.64
N VAL A 248 15.09 14.91 -7.73
CA VAL A 248 16.32 15.37 -8.39
C VAL A 248 17.14 16.25 -7.44
N GLY A 249 16.50 17.17 -6.73
CA GLY A 249 17.14 18.01 -5.73
C GLY A 249 17.75 17.20 -4.60
N LEU A 250 17.03 16.22 -4.07
CA LEU A 250 17.50 15.30 -3.04
C LEU A 250 18.73 14.50 -3.51
N PHE A 251 18.64 13.88 -4.68
CA PHE A 251 19.72 13.06 -5.22
C PHE A 251 20.94 13.91 -5.58
N ALA A 252 20.72 15.13 -6.09
CA ALA A 252 21.80 16.06 -6.38
C ALA A 252 22.55 16.48 -5.11
N VAL A 253 21.84 16.82 -4.05
CA VAL A 253 22.46 17.19 -2.76
C VAL A 253 23.28 16.03 -2.20
N LEU A 254 22.72 14.81 -2.22
CA LEU A 254 23.42 13.63 -1.72
C LEU A 254 24.67 13.30 -2.57
N ALA A 255 24.58 13.46 -3.89
CA ALA A 255 25.72 13.25 -4.79
C ALA A 255 26.82 14.32 -4.62
N ILE A 256 26.45 15.56 -4.34
CA ILE A 256 27.40 16.64 -4.05
C ILE A 256 28.12 16.39 -2.72
N VAL A 257 27.38 16.00 -1.68
CA VAL A 257 27.92 15.78 -0.33
C VAL A 257 28.79 14.51 -0.27
N PHE A 258 28.33 13.40 -0.84
CA PHE A 258 28.97 12.08 -0.71
C PHE A 258 29.70 11.62 -1.95
N GLY A 259 29.62 12.34 -3.06
CA GLY A 259 30.20 11.99 -4.33
C GLY A 259 29.23 11.28 -5.27
N PRO A 260 29.52 11.31 -6.61
CA PRO A 260 28.63 10.73 -7.62
C PRO A 260 28.47 9.20 -7.52
N VAL A 261 29.31 8.51 -6.77
CA VAL A 261 29.26 7.07 -6.53
C VAL A 261 27.92 6.65 -5.87
N VAL A 262 27.24 7.56 -5.17
CA VAL A 262 25.94 7.25 -4.55
C VAL A 262 24.78 7.22 -5.55
N LEU A 263 24.94 7.76 -6.76
CA LEU A 263 23.86 7.81 -7.76
C LEU A 263 23.39 6.41 -8.20
N PRO A 264 24.26 5.46 -8.54
CA PRO A 264 23.79 4.09 -8.85
C PRO A 264 23.02 3.45 -7.70
N TYR A 265 23.48 3.65 -6.47
CA TYR A 265 22.80 3.18 -5.27
C TYR A 265 21.42 3.81 -5.13
N LEU A 266 21.31 5.12 -5.29
CA LEU A 266 20.03 5.84 -5.17
C LEU A 266 19.02 5.37 -6.22
N LEU A 267 19.46 5.10 -7.44
CA LEU A 267 18.60 4.55 -8.50
C LEU A 267 18.14 3.13 -8.17
N VAL A 268 19.02 2.27 -7.70
CA VAL A 268 18.67 0.88 -7.35
C VAL A 268 17.66 0.85 -6.19
N GLN A 269 17.91 1.59 -5.11
CA GLN A 269 16.98 1.62 -3.98
C GLN A 269 15.61 2.20 -4.36
N ALA A 270 15.56 3.20 -5.25
CA ALA A 270 14.31 3.75 -5.75
C ALA A 270 13.50 2.70 -6.54
N LEU A 271 14.15 1.98 -7.44
CA LEU A 271 13.56 0.91 -8.24
C LEU A 271 12.99 -0.20 -7.36
N LEU A 272 13.77 -0.66 -6.39
CA LEU A 272 13.32 -1.68 -5.43
C LEU A 272 12.15 -1.17 -4.58
N GLY A 273 12.19 0.10 -4.17
CA GLY A 273 11.14 0.71 -3.35
C GLY A 273 9.80 0.77 -4.06
N PHE A 274 9.73 1.35 -5.26
CA PHE A 274 8.45 1.44 -5.95
C PHE A 274 7.98 0.08 -6.51
N SER A 275 8.90 -0.82 -6.83
CA SER A 275 8.55 -2.19 -7.18
C SER A 275 7.84 -2.91 -6.03
N LEU A 276 8.29 -2.69 -4.79
CA LEU A 276 7.62 -3.23 -3.60
C LEU A 276 6.20 -2.68 -3.45
N LEU A 277 5.99 -1.38 -3.67
CA LEU A 277 4.64 -0.82 -3.69
C LEU A 277 3.77 -1.50 -4.74
N GLU A 278 4.29 -1.74 -5.94
CA GLU A 278 3.51 -2.33 -7.02
C GLU A 278 3.17 -3.81 -6.77
N VAL A 279 3.97 -4.54 -6.00
CA VAL A 279 3.56 -5.87 -5.52
C VAL A 279 2.32 -5.76 -4.63
N VAL A 280 2.28 -4.76 -3.78
CA VAL A 280 1.11 -4.49 -2.92
C VAL A 280 -0.11 -4.15 -3.78
N ASN A 281 0.02 -3.27 -4.76
CA ASN A 281 -1.07 -3.00 -5.71
C ASN A 281 -1.53 -4.26 -6.44
N TYR A 282 -0.60 -5.11 -6.85
CA TYR A 282 -0.91 -6.37 -7.53
C TYR A 282 -1.81 -7.26 -6.69
N LEU A 283 -1.50 -7.43 -5.42
CA LEU A 283 -2.24 -8.35 -4.56
C LEU A 283 -3.57 -7.80 -4.05
N GLU A 284 -3.77 -6.48 -4.07
CA GLU A 284 -4.95 -5.85 -3.47
C GLU A 284 -6.22 -6.02 -4.30
N HIS A 285 -6.09 -6.10 -5.62
CA HIS A 285 -7.25 -6.13 -6.52
C HIS A 285 -7.23 -7.28 -7.53
N TYR A 286 -6.33 -8.24 -7.37
CA TYR A 286 -6.12 -9.32 -8.33
C TYR A 286 -7.41 -9.98 -8.79
N GLY A 287 -7.71 -9.82 -10.07
CA GLY A 287 -8.83 -10.45 -10.76
C GLY A 287 -10.22 -9.92 -10.39
N LEU A 288 -10.32 -9.01 -9.44
CA LEU A 288 -11.61 -8.45 -9.01
C LEU A 288 -12.10 -7.41 -10.01
N LEU A 289 -13.39 -7.45 -10.33
CA LEU A 289 -14.01 -6.63 -11.36
C LEU A 289 -15.36 -6.08 -10.90
N ARG A 290 -15.53 -4.77 -10.99
CA ARG A 290 -16.86 -4.16 -10.88
C ARG A 290 -17.72 -4.65 -12.04
N GLN A 291 -18.92 -5.13 -11.73
CA GLN A 291 -19.86 -5.59 -12.75
C GLN A 291 -20.53 -4.39 -13.41
N LYS A 292 -20.81 -4.52 -14.71
CA LYS A 292 -21.57 -3.49 -15.42
C LYS A 292 -23.05 -3.56 -15.07
N ARG A 293 -23.64 -2.40 -14.88
CA ARG A 293 -25.09 -2.24 -14.74
C ARG A 293 -25.76 -2.28 -16.13
N GLU A 294 -27.09 -2.30 -16.16
CA GLU A 294 -27.87 -2.29 -17.41
C GLU A 294 -27.58 -1.07 -18.28
N ASP A 295 -27.26 0.09 -17.69
CA ASP A 295 -26.89 1.32 -18.39
C ASP A 295 -25.49 1.29 -19.01
N GLY A 296 -24.75 0.19 -18.88
CA GLY A 296 -23.40 0.00 -19.37
C GLY A 296 -22.30 0.60 -18.49
N ARG A 297 -22.65 1.23 -17.39
CA ARG A 297 -21.68 1.77 -16.42
C ARG A 297 -21.32 0.69 -15.40
N TYR A 298 -20.10 0.76 -14.90
CA TYR A 298 -19.68 -0.09 -13.79
C TYR A 298 -20.42 0.28 -12.50
N GLU A 299 -20.72 -0.72 -11.69
CA GLU A 299 -21.20 -0.52 -10.34
C GLU A 299 -20.18 0.26 -9.51
N ARG A 300 -20.62 0.86 -8.40
CA ARG A 300 -19.72 1.52 -7.45
C ARG A 300 -18.72 0.53 -6.86
N CYS A 301 -17.55 1.02 -6.47
CA CYS A 301 -16.61 0.24 -5.69
C CYS A 301 -17.26 -0.15 -4.37
N ARG A 302 -17.23 -1.44 -4.07
CA ARG A 302 -17.79 -2.06 -2.86
C ARG A 302 -16.73 -2.90 -2.16
N PRO A 303 -17.00 -3.39 -0.94
CA PRO A 303 -16.05 -4.23 -0.22
C PRO A 303 -15.55 -5.46 -0.99
N GLU A 304 -16.36 -6.00 -1.90
CA GLU A 304 -16.02 -7.17 -2.72
C GLU A 304 -14.93 -6.90 -3.75
N HIS A 305 -14.53 -5.65 -3.96
CA HIS A 305 -13.57 -5.26 -5.00
C HIS A 305 -12.13 -5.12 -4.50
N SER A 306 -11.85 -5.47 -3.26
CA SER A 306 -10.52 -5.48 -2.67
C SER A 306 -10.29 -6.74 -1.86
N TRP A 307 -9.09 -7.31 -1.99
CA TRP A 307 -8.62 -8.38 -1.10
C TRP A 307 -8.16 -7.78 0.22
N ASN A 308 -8.62 -8.33 1.33
CA ASN A 308 -8.32 -7.86 2.68
C ASN A 308 -7.61 -8.92 3.49
N SER A 309 -6.99 -8.51 4.57
CA SER A 309 -6.44 -9.39 5.60
C SER A 309 -6.52 -8.72 6.97
N ASN A 310 -6.60 -9.53 8.02
CA ASN A 310 -6.60 -9.08 9.40
C ASN A 310 -5.44 -9.64 10.22
N ASN A 311 -4.39 -10.14 9.57
CA ASN A 311 -3.18 -10.56 10.26
C ASN A 311 -2.55 -9.36 10.98
N VAL A 312 -2.39 -9.49 12.30
CA VAL A 312 -2.01 -8.37 13.18
C VAL A 312 -0.63 -7.83 12.83
N ALA A 313 0.35 -8.69 12.59
CA ALA A 313 1.72 -8.26 12.34
C ALA A 313 1.83 -7.36 11.10
N SER A 314 1.27 -7.77 9.96
CA SER A 314 1.29 -6.94 8.75
C SER A 314 0.39 -5.70 8.86
N ASN A 315 -0.71 -5.75 9.61
CA ASN A 315 -1.51 -4.56 9.89
C ASN A 315 -0.72 -3.50 10.67
N VAL A 316 0.04 -3.93 11.66
CA VAL A 316 0.88 -3.03 12.45
C VAL A 316 2.02 -2.45 11.60
N LEU A 317 2.64 -3.27 10.77
CA LEU A 317 3.71 -2.85 9.86
C LEU A 317 3.24 -1.79 8.87
N LEU A 318 2.00 -1.91 8.38
CA LEU A 318 1.48 -1.17 7.22
C LEU A 318 0.33 -0.22 7.55
N TYR A 319 0.12 0.12 8.82
CA TYR A 319 -0.93 1.05 9.24
C TYR A 319 -2.33 0.64 8.75
N HIS A 320 -2.76 -0.59 9.01
CA HIS A 320 -4.04 -1.15 8.58
C HIS A 320 -4.28 -1.14 7.05
N LEU A 321 -3.23 -1.09 6.25
CA LEU A 321 -3.37 -1.14 4.79
C LEU A 321 -4.18 -2.36 4.33
N GLN A 322 -4.10 -3.47 5.07
CA GLN A 322 -4.83 -4.70 4.79
C GLN A 322 -6.35 -4.58 4.96
N ARG A 323 -6.85 -3.55 5.65
CA ARG A 323 -8.28 -3.19 5.71
C ARG A 323 -8.65 -2.31 4.52
N HIS A 324 -8.33 -2.82 3.36
CA HIS A 324 -8.29 -2.07 2.11
C HIS A 324 -9.67 -1.70 1.59
N SER A 325 -10.67 -2.57 1.78
CA SER A 325 -12.05 -2.28 1.38
C SER A 325 -12.64 -1.10 2.14
N ASP A 326 -12.39 -1.01 3.45
CA ASP A 326 -12.82 0.16 4.23
C ASP A 326 -12.06 1.42 3.84
N HIS A 327 -10.77 1.28 3.52
CA HIS A 327 -9.98 2.39 3.00
C HIS A 327 -10.55 2.96 1.70
N HIS A 328 -10.94 2.11 0.74
CA HIS A 328 -11.57 2.58 -0.50
C HIS A 328 -12.93 3.23 -0.27
N ALA A 329 -13.70 2.75 0.70
CA ALA A 329 -14.99 3.34 1.06
C ALA A 329 -14.82 4.68 1.79
N ASN A 330 -13.77 4.83 2.58
CA ASN A 330 -13.51 5.99 3.44
C ASN A 330 -12.04 6.42 3.36
N PRO A 331 -11.58 7.01 2.24
CA PRO A 331 -10.15 7.29 2.02
C PRO A 331 -9.54 8.26 3.02
N THR A 332 -10.34 9.17 3.58
CA THR A 332 -9.88 10.14 4.58
C THR A 332 -9.88 9.59 6.00
N ARG A 333 -10.47 8.41 6.22
CA ARG A 333 -10.47 7.76 7.53
C ARG A 333 -9.03 7.40 7.92
N ARG A 334 -8.63 7.76 9.13
CA ARG A 334 -7.29 7.48 9.63
C ARG A 334 -7.12 5.99 9.92
N TYR A 335 -5.90 5.50 9.77
CA TYR A 335 -5.60 4.06 9.82
C TYR A 335 -6.05 3.38 11.12
N GLN A 336 -5.97 4.06 12.26
CA GLN A 336 -6.40 3.50 13.55
C GLN A 336 -7.90 3.20 13.61
N ALA A 337 -8.69 3.87 12.79
CA ALA A 337 -10.13 3.72 12.75
C ALA A 337 -10.64 2.86 11.58
N LEU A 338 -9.76 2.34 10.73
CA LEU A 338 -10.14 1.44 9.64
C LEU A 338 -10.75 0.15 10.19
N ARG A 339 -11.83 -0.29 9.56
CA ARG A 339 -12.66 -1.39 10.03
C ARG A 339 -12.44 -2.66 9.22
N HIS A 340 -12.58 -3.80 9.89
CA HIS A 340 -12.83 -5.07 9.22
C HIS A 340 -14.24 -5.07 8.63
N VAL A 341 -14.37 -5.54 7.40
CA VAL A 341 -15.62 -5.64 6.65
C VAL A 341 -15.85 -7.10 6.25
N GLU A 342 -16.94 -7.71 6.72
CA GLU A 342 -17.23 -9.14 6.49
C GLU A 342 -17.41 -9.50 5.01
N GLU A 343 -17.92 -8.57 4.19
CA GLU A 343 -18.20 -8.80 2.77
C GLU A 343 -16.92 -8.80 1.91
N ALA A 344 -15.80 -8.33 2.46
CA ALA A 344 -14.54 -8.29 1.72
C ALA A 344 -13.93 -9.69 1.56
N PRO A 345 -13.47 -10.05 0.36
CA PRO A 345 -12.76 -11.31 0.18
C PRO A 345 -11.43 -11.29 0.94
N GLN A 346 -11.09 -12.42 1.54
CA GLN A 346 -9.95 -12.54 2.43
C GLN A 346 -8.76 -13.23 1.75
N LEU A 347 -7.58 -12.64 1.92
CA LEU A 347 -6.31 -13.28 1.55
C LEU A 347 -6.01 -14.46 2.49
N PRO A 348 -5.24 -15.46 2.03
CA PRO A 348 -4.87 -16.60 2.87
C PRO A 348 -3.96 -16.25 4.04
N THR A 349 -3.19 -15.16 3.94
CA THR A 349 -2.29 -14.67 4.98
C THR A 349 -2.12 -13.16 4.85
N GLY A 350 -1.26 -12.58 5.70
CA GLY A 350 -0.95 -11.15 5.65
C GLY A 350 -0.16 -10.74 4.40
N TYR A 351 -0.11 -9.44 4.15
CA TYR A 351 0.54 -8.87 2.96
C TYR A 351 2.01 -9.28 2.84
N ALA A 352 2.74 -9.37 3.93
CA ALA A 352 4.16 -9.72 3.89
C ALA A 352 4.40 -11.08 3.20
N GLY A 353 3.62 -12.10 3.57
CA GLY A 353 3.68 -13.42 2.92
C GLY A 353 3.12 -13.41 1.50
N MET A 354 2.07 -12.63 1.25
CA MET A 354 1.46 -12.52 -0.07
C MET A 354 2.41 -11.85 -1.09
N ILE A 355 3.23 -10.91 -0.66
CA ILE A 355 4.27 -10.30 -1.50
C ILE A 355 5.25 -11.37 -2.00
N VAL A 356 5.73 -12.21 -1.11
CA VAL A 356 6.64 -13.31 -1.45
C VAL A 356 5.98 -14.29 -2.43
N LEU A 357 4.71 -14.61 -2.19
CA LEU A 357 3.93 -15.49 -3.08
C LEU A 357 3.79 -14.88 -4.48
N ALA A 358 3.54 -13.58 -4.58
CA ALA A 358 3.37 -12.88 -5.85
C ALA A 358 4.62 -12.90 -6.72
N TRP A 359 5.80 -12.95 -6.12
CA TRP A 359 7.05 -13.05 -6.88
C TRP A 359 7.24 -14.38 -7.58
N CYS A 360 6.47 -15.41 -7.17
CA CYS A 360 6.51 -16.75 -7.78
C CYS A 360 5.18 -17.04 -8.49
N PRO A 361 5.02 -16.70 -9.78
CA PRO A 361 3.75 -16.80 -10.48
C PRO A 361 3.07 -18.18 -10.43
N PRO A 362 3.77 -19.32 -10.55
CA PRO A 362 3.12 -20.62 -10.43
C PRO A 362 2.44 -20.86 -9.08
N LEU A 363 3.08 -20.43 -7.98
CA LEU A 363 2.52 -20.55 -6.63
C LEU A 363 1.38 -19.57 -6.42
N TRP A 364 1.52 -18.34 -6.91
CA TRP A 364 0.46 -17.33 -6.85
C TRP A 364 -0.81 -17.84 -7.50
N ARG A 365 -0.71 -18.31 -8.74
CA ARG A 365 -1.86 -18.85 -9.49
C ARG A 365 -2.51 -20.02 -8.77
N ARG A 366 -1.71 -20.92 -8.23
CA ARG A 366 -2.21 -22.10 -7.52
C ARG A 366 -3.05 -21.72 -6.29
N VAL A 367 -2.68 -20.68 -5.59
CA VAL A 367 -3.35 -20.23 -4.38
C VAL A 367 -4.49 -19.26 -4.68
N MET A 368 -4.23 -18.22 -5.48
CA MET A 368 -5.14 -17.10 -5.64
C MET A 368 -6.20 -17.30 -6.70
N ASP A 369 -5.91 -18.01 -7.79
CA ASP A 369 -6.91 -18.25 -8.83
C ASP A 369 -8.09 -19.05 -8.29
N ARG A 370 -7.82 -20.03 -7.46
CA ARG A 370 -8.87 -20.80 -6.79
C ARG A 370 -9.74 -19.94 -5.89
N ARG A 371 -9.13 -19.08 -5.09
CA ARG A 371 -9.87 -18.14 -4.21
C ARG A 371 -10.71 -17.15 -5.00
N LEU A 372 -10.19 -16.66 -6.10
CA LEU A 372 -10.90 -15.75 -6.98
C LEU A 372 -12.11 -16.43 -7.62
N LEU A 373 -11.95 -17.65 -8.12
CA LEU A 373 -13.05 -18.42 -8.69
C LEU A 373 -14.13 -18.73 -7.65
N ASP A 374 -13.74 -19.12 -6.44
CA ASP A 374 -14.68 -19.35 -5.33
C ASP A 374 -15.46 -18.07 -5.00
N HIS A 375 -14.80 -16.92 -5.03
CA HIS A 375 -15.44 -15.61 -4.81
C HIS A 375 -16.53 -15.33 -5.84
N TYR A 376 -16.34 -15.74 -7.10
CA TYR A 376 -17.31 -15.58 -8.19
C TYR A 376 -18.19 -16.82 -8.42
N GLY A 377 -18.24 -17.76 -7.47
CA GLY A 377 -19.06 -18.96 -7.58
C GLY A 377 -18.73 -19.85 -8.77
N GLY A 378 -17.48 -19.83 -9.23
CA GLY A 378 -17.02 -20.58 -10.39
C GLY A 378 -17.22 -19.85 -11.74
N GLU A 379 -17.83 -18.69 -11.75
CA GLU A 379 -18.09 -17.90 -12.98
C GLU A 379 -16.88 -17.06 -13.35
N VAL A 380 -15.91 -17.66 -14.03
CA VAL A 380 -14.63 -17.02 -14.41
C VAL A 380 -14.83 -15.76 -15.26
N THR A 381 -15.91 -15.68 -16.05
CA THR A 381 -16.22 -14.51 -16.90
C THR A 381 -16.54 -13.25 -16.12
N ARG A 382 -16.82 -13.35 -14.83
CA ARG A 382 -17.04 -12.21 -13.94
C ARG A 382 -15.75 -11.56 -13.45
N ALA A 383 -14.61 -12.24 -13.64
CA ALA A 383 -13.31 -11.73 -13.22
C ALA A 383 -12.73 -10.72 -14.22
N ASN A 384 -11.81 -9.89 -13.72
CA ASN A 384 -10.98 -9.02 -14.54
C ASN A 384 -9.87 -9.87 -15.15
N ILE A 385 -10.05 -10.27 -16.42
CA ILE A 385 -9.15 -11.19 -17.11
C ILE A 385 -8.17 -10.41 -17.99
N GLN A 386 -6.90 -10.83 -17.99
CA GLN A 386 -5.90 -10.27 -18.88
C GLN A 386 -6.30 -10.50 -20.35
N PRO A 387 -6.49 -9.45 -21.17
CA PRO A 387 -7.02 -9.60 -22.52
C PRO A 387 -6.20 -10.52 -23.41
N GLY A 388 -4.87 -10.45 -23.33
CA GLY A 388 -3.98 -11.30 -24.14
C GLY A 388 -3.96 -12.77 -23.73
N ARG A 389 -4.58 -13.14 -22.61
CA ARG A 389 -4.66 -14.50 -22.09
C ARG A 389 -6.09 -14.99 -21.88
N ARG A 390 -7.06 -14.25 -22.40
CA ARG A 390 -8.48 -14.56 -22.15
C ARG A 390 -8.87 -15.97 -22.58
N GLU A 391 -8.48 -16.39 -23.77
CA GLU A 391 -8.80 -17.74 -24.27
C GLU A 391 -8.20 -18.84 -23.39
N GLN A 392 -6.94 -18.71 -23.02
CA GLN A 392 -6.23 -19.66 -22.15
C GLN A 392 -6.86 -19.76 -20.77
N VAL A 393 -7.23 -18.60 -20.19
CA VAL A 393 -7.89 -18.53 -18.88
C VAL A 393 -9.27 -19.17 -18.93
N LEU A 394 -10.06 -18.90 -19.96
CA LEU A 394 -11.38 -19.49 -20.13
C LEU A 394 -11.31 -21.01 -20.34
N GLU A 395 -10.35 -21.51 -21.13
CA GLU A 395 -10.11 -22.94 -21.28
C GLU A 395 -9.76 -23.61 -19.94
N ARG A 396 -8.93 -22.96 -19.15
CA ARG A 396 -8.42 -23.52 -17.89
C ARG A 396 -9.49 -23.58 -16.80
N TYR A 397 -10.39 -22.61 -16.74
CA TYR A 397 -11.29 -22.40 -15.62
C TYR A 397 -12.80 -22.43 -15.96
N ALA A 398 -13.11 -22.55 -17.23
CA ALA A 398 -14.52 -22.65 -17.64
C ALA A 398 -15.13 -24.00 -17.33
#